data_93015473372dc455bdc31496235de7ce
#
_entry.id   93015473372dc455bdc31496235de7ce
#
_cell.length_a   1.000
_cell.length_b   1.000
_cell.length_c   1.000
_cell.angle_alpha   90.00
_cell.angle_beta   90.00
_cell.angle_gamma   90.00
#
_symmetry.space_group_name_H-M   'P 1'
#
loop_
_entity.id
_entity.type
_entity.pdbx_description
1 polymer ?
#
loop_
_entity_poly.entity_id
_entity_poly.type
_entity_poly.pdbx_seq_one_letter_code
_entity_poly.pdbx_strand_id
1 'polypeptide(L)'
;INPYRIIWDLMHTVDRDKTVVTHDSGHPRDQLIPFWESTVPRGYLGWGNSTQLGYSLGLVLGAKLAAPEKTFINFMGDAAIGMAGMDIETGVRLNIPVMTIVLNNQVLSGYPARYEAAVEKYGFTELYGDYAAIATALGAYGERISDTAEIVPAINRGLAEMDKGRPVLLEFMTSEENRLSRYPAAG
;
A
#
# COMPACT_ATOMS: atom_id res chain seq x y z
N ILE A 1 6.77 -12.30 -3.44
CA ILE A 1 6.19 -11.69 -4.67
C ILE A 1 6.99 -10.44 -5.03
N ASN A 2 7.25 -10.21 -6.32
CA ASN A 2 7.84 -8.94 -6.75
C ASN A 2 6.79 -7.81 -6.69
N PRO A 3 7.06 -6.67 -6.03
CA PRO A 3 6.09 -5.58 -5.86
C PRO A 3 5.60 -4.98 -7.19
N TYR A 4 6.45 -4.93 -8.21
CA TYR A 4 6.05 -4.45 -9.54
C TYR A 4 5.01 -5.34 -10.21
N ARG A 5 5.00 -6.64 -9.91
CA ARG A 5 3.99 -7.56 -10.41
C ARG A 5 2.61 -7.25 -9.81
N ILE A 6 2.56 -6.88 -8.54
CA ILE A 6 1.30 -6.48 -7.88
C ILE A 6 0.73 -5.23 -8.52
N ILE A 7 1.58 -4.22 -8.76
CA ILE A 7 1.18 -2.96 -9.40
C ILE A 7 0.67 -3.22 -10.83
N TRP A 8 1.38 -4.07 -11.59
CA TRP A 8 1.00 -4.46 -12.94
C TRP A 8 -0.36 -5.17 -12.97
N ASP A 9 -0.53 -6.20 -12.16
CA ASP A 9 -1.76 -6.99 -12.12
C ASP A 9 -2.95 -6.12 -11.65
N LEU A 10 -2.76 -5.24 -10.66
CA LEU A 10 -3.79 -4.29 -10.24
C LEU A 10 -4.20 -3.38 -11.40
N MET A 11 -3.23 -2.76 -12.07
CA MET A 11 -3.47 -1.81 -13.17
C MET A 11 -4.27 -2.42 -14.31
N HIS A 12 -4.14 -3.74 -14.53
CA HIS A 12 -4.87 -4.48 -15.56
C HIS A 12 -6.17 -5.14 -15.04
N THR A 13 -6.44 -5.06 -13.74
CA THR A 13 -7.65 -5.63 -13.14
C THR A 13 -8.72 -4.56 -12.88
N VAL A 14 -8.31 -3.34 -12.52
CA VAL A 14 -9.25 -2.27 -12.17
C VAL A 14 -9.59 -1.37 -13.35
N ASP A 15 -10.79 -0.76 -13.32
CA ASP A 15 -11.15 0.34 -14.22
C ASP A 15 -10.39 1.61 -13.80
N ARG A 16 -9.31 1.95 -14.51
CA ARG A 16 -8.43 3.08 -14.17
C ARG A 16 -9.13 4.44 -14.27
N ASP A 17 -10.17 4.57 -15.08
CA ASP A 17 -10.93 5.83 -15.20
C ASP A 17 -11.77 6.10 -13.94
N LYS A 18 -12.13 5.05 -13.21
CA LYS A 18 -12.88 5.11 -11.96
C LYS A 18 -12.02 4.92 -10.72
N THR A 19 -10.75 4.55 -10.88
CA THR A 19 -9.86 4.24 -9.77
C THR A 19 -8.91 5.40 -9.49
N VAL A 20 -8.80 5.75 -8.23
CA VAL A 20 -7.80 6.70 -7.71
C VAL A 20 -6.83 5.94 -6.85
N VAL A 21 -5.55 6.07 -7.14
CA VAL A 21 -4.49 5.50 -6.31
C VAL A 21 -3.74 6.56 -5.52
N THR A 22 -3.27 6.16 -4.36
CA THR A 22 -2.33 6.94 -3.55
C THR A 22 -1.26 6.02 -2.97
N HIS A 23 -0.26 6.60 -2.36
CA HIS A 23 0.85 5.84 -1.79
C HIS A 23 1.34 6.45 -0.48
N ASP A 24 1.98 5.61 0.32
CA ASP A 24 2.75 6.06 1.47
C ASP A 24 4.21 6.35 1.09
N SER A 25 4.99 6.78 2.06
CA SER A 25 6.41 7.08 1.92
C SER A 25 7.26 5.82 1.67
N GLY A 26 8.45 6.02 1.13
CA GLY A 26 9.44 4.96 0.91
C GLY A 26 9.21 4.17 -0.36
N HIS A 27 9.50 2.89 -0.34
CA HIS A 27 9.44 2.00 -1.51
C HIS A 27 8.06 1.98 -2.19
N PRO A 28 6.91 1.96 -1.51
CA PRO A 28 5.61 2.04 -2.18
C PRO A 28 5.48 3.25 -3.11
N ARG A 29 5.97 4.43 -2.69
CA ARG A 29 6.03 5.62 -3.55
C ARG A 29 6.94 5.40 -4.74
N ASP A 30 8.18 5.00 -4.47
CA ASP A 30 9.24 4.92 -5.49
C ASP A 30 8.97 3.79 -6.50
N GLN A 31 8.14 2.81 -6.14
CA GLN A 31 7.73 1.71 -7.01
C GLN A 31 6.43 2.03 -7.78
N LEU A 32 5.47 2.70 -7.16
CA LEU A 32 4.18 3.00 -7.81
C LEU A 32 4.32 4.10 -8.88
N ILE A 33 5.01 5.19 -8.56
CA ILE A 33 5.12 6.39 -9.43
C ILE A 33 5.55 6.05 -10.86
N PRO A 34 6.60 5.25 -11.10
CA PRO A 34 7.07 4.99 -12.47
C PRO A 34 6.20 4.00 -13.25
N PHE A 35 5.28 3.29 -12.60
CA PHE A 35 4.51 2.21 -13.22
C PHE A 35 3.03 2.50 -13.36
N TRP A 36 2.45 3.29 -12.47
CA TRP A 36 1.02 3.57 -12.53
C TRP A 36 0.69 4.55 -13.65
N GLU A 37 -0.15 4.14 -14.58
CA GLU A 37 -0.68 4.97 -15.66
C GLU A 37 -2.02 5.59 -15.23
N SER A 38 -2.00 6.85 -14.84
CA SER A 38 -3.22 7.61 -14.56
C SER A 38 -3.89 8.05 -15.87
N THR A 39 -5.11 7.64 -16.10
CA THR A 39 -5.86 7.90 -17.34
C THR A 39 -6.75 9.13 -17.26
N VAL A 40 -7.05 9.58 -16.04
CA VAL A 40 -7.94 10.74 -15.80
C VAL A 40 -7.29 11.73 -14.83
N PRO A 41 -7.70 13.01 -14.89
CA PRO A 41 -7.26 13.99 -13.89
C PRO A 41 -7.61 13.52 -12.46
N ARG A 42 -6.66 13.66 -11.54
CA ARG A 42 -6.78 13.20 -10.14
C ARG A 42 -6.96 11.68 -9.96
N GLY A 43 -6.63 10.87 -10.98
CA GLY A 43 -6.55 9.42 -10.86
C GLY A 43 -5.36 8.93 -10.02
N TYR A 44 -4.46 9.86 -9.69
CA TYR A 44 -3.31 9.63 -8.81
C TYR A 44 -3.17 10.77 -7.81
N LEU A 45 -3.08 10.43 -6.52
CA LEU A 45 -2.89 11.38 -5.42
C LEU A 45 -1.54 11.11 -4.75
N GLY A 46 -0.52 11.83 -5.18
CA GLY A 46 0.80 11.82 -4.54
C GLY A 46 1.04 13.13 -3.78
N TRP A 47 2.04 13.17 -2.92
CA TRP A 47 2.32 14.35 -2.11
C TRP A 47 3.82 14.69 -1.98
N GLY A 48 4.54 14.59 -3.08
CA GLY A 48 5.85 15.20 -3.25
C GLY A 48 7.00 14.58 -2.43
N ASN A 49 8.00 15.40 -2.09
CA ASN A 49 9.26 14.96 -1.53
C ASN A 49 9.30 14.77 -0.02
N SER A 50 8.47 15.48 0.72
CA SER A 50 8.43 15.45 2.20
C SER A 50 7.38 14.48 2.70
N THR A 51 7.48 13.24 2.27
CA THR A 51 6.55 12.21 2.70
C THR A 51 6.92 11.66 4.07
N GLN A 52 5.92 11.48 4.93
CA GLN A 52 6.08 10.77 6.21
C GLN A 52 5.28 9.48 6.19
N LEU A 53 5.75 8.49 6.93
CA LEU A 53 5.10 7.19 7.05
C LEU A 53 3.74 7.31 7.75
N GLY A 54 2.74 6.60 7.22
CA GLY A 54 1.38 6.54 7.77
C GLY A 54 0.40 7.57 7.22
N TYR A 55 0.85 8.59 6.49
CA TYR A 55 -0.02 9.66 5.98
C TYR A 55 -1.10 9.17 5.02
N SER A 56 -0.76 8.20 4.18
CA SER A 56 -1.62 7.80 3.06
C SER A 56 -2.94 7.17 3.49
N LEU A 57 -3.00 6.57 4.66
CA LEU A 57 -4.24 5.97 5.16
C LEU A 57 -5.30 7.03 5.45
N GLY A 58 -4.95 8.10 6.17
CA GLY A 58 -5.84 9.23 6.38
C GLY A 58 -6.21 9.94 5.06
N LEU A 59 -5.24 10.08 4.15
CA LEU A 59 -5.46 10.66 2.82
C LEU A 59 -6.52 9.87 2.03
N VAL A 60 -6.38 8.53 1.94
CA VAL A 60 -7.31 7.71 1.15
C VAL A 60 -8.72 7.71 1.73
N LEU A 61 -8.86 7.70 3.06
CA LEU A 61 -10.16 7.81 3.72
C LEU A 61 -10.84 9.15 3.40
N GLY A 62 -10.11 10.26 3.54
CA GLY A 62 -10.60 11.59 3.21
C GLY A 62 -10.93 11.75 1.73
N ALA A 63 -10.12 11.20 0.83
CA ALA A 63 -10.37 11.23 -0.61
C ALA A 63 -11.62 10.44 -1.00
N LYS A 64 -11.87 9.28 -0.39
CA LYS A 64 -13.10 8.50 -0.60
C LYS A 64 -14.36 9.25 -0.16
N LEU A 65 -14.28 10.00 0.94
CA LEU A 65 -15.39 10.86 1.37
C LEU A 65 -15.67 12.01 0.39
N ALA A 66 -14.62 12.54 -0.25
CA ALA A 66 -14.74 13.64 -1.21
C ALA A 66 -15.25 13.20 -2.59
N ALA A 67 -15.07 11.91 -2.96
CA ALA A 67 -15.51 11.35 -4.24
C ALA A 67 -16.00 9.90 -4.03
N PRO A 68 -17.18 9.73 -3.40
CA PRO A 68 -17.65 8.41 -2.96
C PRO A 68 -17.94 7.44 -4.11
N GLU A 69 -18.16 7.95 -5.32
CA GLU A 69 -18.41 7.16 -6.53
C GLU A 69 -17.17 6.47 -7.10
N LYS A 70 -15.96 6.89 -6.69
CA LYS A 70 -14.71 6.32 -7.19
C LYS A 70 -14.19 5.20 -6.31
N THR A 71 -13.43 4.31 -6.93
CA THR A 71 -12.65 3.28 -6.23
C THR A 71 -11.33 3.88 -5.74
N PHE A 72 -11.02 3.71 -4.47
CA PHE A 72 -9.78 4.23 -3.88
C PHE A 72 -8.88 3.11 -3.39
N ILE A 73 -7.62 3.14 -3.84
CA ILE A 73 -6.60 2.14 -3.51
C ILE A 73 -5.35 2.85 -3.01
N ASN A 74 -4.89 2.43 -1.84
CA ASN A 74 -3.72 2.96 -1.17
C ASN A 74 -2.59 1.93 -1.16
N PHE A 75 -1.36 2.35 -1.41
CA PHE A 75 -0.17 1.52 -1.28
C PHE A 75 0.65 1.93 -0.06
N MET A 76 0.88 1.00 0.84
CA MET A 76 1.68 1.21 2.05
C MET A 76 2.78 0.15 2.19
N GLY A 77 3.86 0.50 2.87
CA GLY A 77 4.81 -0.48 3.37
C GLY A 77 4.42 -0.99 4.76
N ASP A 78 5.04 -2.08 5.18
CA ASP A 78 4.89 -2.70 6.50
C ASP A 78 5.20 -1.74 7.65
N ALA A 79 6.27 -0.94 7.55
CA ALA A 79 6.57 0.08 8.56
C ALA A 79 5.47 1.15 8.65
N ALA A 80 4.93 1.59 7.51
CA ALA A 80 3.92 2.64 7.47
C ALA A 80 2.59 2.16 8.08
N ILE A 81 2.14 0.96 7.72
CA ILE A 81 0.91 0.38 8.30
C ILE A 81 1.11 0.05 9.78
N GLY A 82 2.30 -0.34 10.20
CA GLY A 82 2.64 -0.54 11.61
C GLY A 82 2.52 0.74 12.45
N MET A 83 2.70 1.92 11.84
CA MET A 83 2.58 3.22 12.52
C MET A 83 1.15 3.77 12.55
N ALA A 84 0.35 3.55 11.50
CA ALA A 84 -0.95 4.19 11.31
C ALA A 84 -2.13 3.22 11.11
N GLY A 85 -1.87 1.91 11.14
CA GLY A 85 -2.88 0.89 10.81
C GLY A 85 -4.14 0.92 11.67
N MET A 86 -4.09 1.48 12.87
CA MET A 86 -5.25 1.62 13.74
C MET A 86 -6.35 2.52 13.13
N ASP A 87 -6.00 3.41 12.20
CA ASP A 87 -6.99 4.25 11.49
C ASP A 87 -7.91 3.44 10.56
N ILE A 88 -7.60 2.17 10.30
CA ILE A 88 -8.52 1.23 9.63
C ILE A 88 -9.86 1.16 10.36
N GLU A 89 -9.84 1.20 11.71
CA GLU A 89 -11.06 1.23 12.54
C GLU A 89 -11.98 2.39 12.15
N THR A 90 -11.41 3.55 11.89
CA THR A 90 -12.19 4.72 11.43
C THR A 90 -12.90 4.43 10.11
N GLY A 91 -12.22 3.78 9.16
CA GLY A 91 -12.83 3.32 7.90
C GLY A 91 -13.97 2.34 8.13
N VAL A 92 -13.80 1.39 9.04
CA VAL A 92 -14.82 0.39 9.41
C VAL A 92 -16.03 1.07 10.05
N ARG A 93 -15.80 1.86 11.09
CA ARG A 93 -16.87 2.53 11.85
C ARG A 93 -17.71 3.48 11.01
N LEU A 94 -17.10 4.13 10.02
CA LEU A 94 -17.75 5.09 9.14
C LEU A 94 -18.17 4.50 7.80
N ASN A 95 -17.98 3.19 7.57
CA ASN A 95 -18.28 2.51 6.31
C ASN A 95 -17.64 3.19 5.10
N ILE A 96 -16.33 3.46 5.18
CA ILE A 96 -15.54 4.07 4.10
C ILE A 96 -14.77 2.97 3.36
N PRO A 97 -15.33 2.40 2.27
CA PRO A 97 -14.72 1.28 1.56
C PRO A 97 -13.53 1.75 0.72
N VAL A 98 -12.35 1.54 1.25
CA VAL A 98 -11.07 1.74 0.56
C VAL A 98 -10.27 0.45 0.61
N MET A 99 -9.40 0.22 -0.37
CA MET A 99 -8.46 -0.89 -0.36
C MET A 99 -7.07 -0.38 -0.01
N THR A 100 -6.46 -0.95 1.02
CA THR A 100 -5.05 -0.73 1.34
C THR A 100 -4.25 -1.97 0.93
N ILE A 101 -3.32 -1.78 0.01
CA ILE A 101 -2.34 -2.79 -0.40
C ILE A 101 -1.08 -2.57 0.42
N VAL A 102 -0.72 -3.56 1.24
CA VAL A 102 0.52 -3.54 2.03
C VAL A 102 1.58 -4.36 1.31
N LEU A 103 2.67 -3.70 0.93
CA LEU A 103 3.86 -4.34 0.40
C LEU A 103 4.76 -4.70 1.60
N ASN A 104 4.62 -5.93 2.09
CA ASN A 104 5.32 -6.40 3.28
C ASN A 104 6.56 -7.19 2.89
N ASN A 105 7.73 -6.58 2.99
CA ASN A 105 9.02 -7.24 2.80
C ASN A 105 9.78 -7.49 4.12
N GLN A 106 9.16 -7.17 5.25
CA GLN A 106 9.67 -7.34 6.60
C GLN A 106 10.97 -6.56 6.91
N VAL A 107 11.25 -5.50 6.14
CA VAL A 107 12.47 -4.71 6.30
C VAL A 107 12.21 -3.22 6.15
N LEU A 108 12.81 -2.40 7.01
CA LEU A 108 12.99 -0.97 6.77
C LEU A 108 13.98 -0.77 5.62
N SER A 109 13.51 -0.97 4.39
CA SER A 109 14.33 -0.97 3.19
C SER A 109 15.11 0.34 2.99
N GLY A 110 16.35 0.23 2.51
CA GLY A 110 17.27 1.35 2.31
C GLY A 110 18.03 1.78 3.57
N TYR A 111 17.67 1.32 4.76
CA TYR A 111 18.42 1.59 5.99
C TYR A 111 19.58 0.62 6.21
N PRO A 112 19.52 -0.70 5.86
CA PRO A 112 20.61 -1.62 6.10
C PRO A 112 21.95 -1.13 5.56
N ALA A 113 22.00 -0.71 4.31
CA ALA A 113 23.23 -0.21 3.68
C ALA A 113 23.70 1.15 4.21
N ARG A 114 22.85 1.88 4.92
CA ARG A 114 23.20 3.20 5.47
C ARG A 114 23.72 3.13 6.91
N TYR A 115 23.30 2.12 7.66
CA TYR A 115 23.58 1.99 9.10
C TYR A 115 24.04 0.58 9.48
N GLU A 116 25.01 0.01 8.73
CA GLU A 116 25.48 -1.38 8.85
C GLU A 116 25.80 -1.77 10.29
N ALA A 117 26.61 -0.98 10.99
CA ALA A 117 27.02 -1.27 12.37
C ALA A 117 25.84 -1.30 13.37
N ALA A 118 24.82 -0.47 13.14
CA ALA A 118 23.63 -0.47 13.97
C ALA A 118 22.70 -1.63 13.65
N VAL A 119 22.61 -2.01 12.38
CA VAL A 119 21.86 -3.20 11.95
C VAL A 119 22.47 -4.45 12.52
N GLU A 120 23.80 -4.61 12.39
CA GLU A 120 24.52 -5.76 12.94
C GLU A 120 24.35 -5.88 14.47
N LYS A 121 24.40 -4.77 15.17
CA LYS A 121 24.33 -4.75 16.64
C LYS A 121 22.91 -4.86 17.21
N TYR A 122 21.92 -4.30 16.56
CA TYR A 122 20.58 -4.13 17.12
C TYR A 122 19.44 -4.75 16.31
N GLY A 123 19.67 -5.19 15.06
CA GLY A 123 18.64 -5.76 14.19
C GLY A 123 17.44 -4.83 13.92
N PHE A 124 17.62 -3.50 14.04
CA PHE A 124 16.51 -2.53 14.11
C PHE A 124 15.73 -2.36 12.79
N THR A 125 16.23 -2.92 11.71
CA THR A 125 15.57 -2.85 10.40
C THR A 125 14.58 -3.98 10.14
N GLU A 126 14.60 -5.01 10.96
CA GLU A 126 13.68 -6.14 10.83
C GLU A 126 12.28 -5.76 11.34
N LEU A 127 11.26 -6.07 10.56
CA LEU A 127 9.86 -5.82 10.90
C LEU A 127 9.09 -7.13 10.96
N TYR A 128 8.19 -7.22 11.93
CA TYR A 128 7.36 -8.38 12.15
C TYR A 128 5.91 -7.94 12.31
N GLY A 129 5.00 -8.67 11.73
CA GLY A 129 3.57 -8.38 11.90
C GLY A 129 2.69 -9.21 10.97
N ASP A 130 1.45 -9.33 11.38
CA ASP A 130 0.34 -9.85 10.56
C ASP A 130 -0.70 -8.73 10.43
N TYR A 131 -0.51 -7.89 9.41
CA TYR A 131 -1.35 -6.72 9.22
C TYR A 131 -2.74 -7.08 8.70
N ALA A 132 -2.86 -8.18 7.95
CA ALA A 132 -4.14 -8.72 7.53
C ALA A 132 -4.97 -9.20 8.73
N ALA A 133 -4.35 -9.88 9.70
CA ALA A 133 -5.01 -10.28 10.93
C ALA A 133 -5.43 -9.07 11.78
N ILE A 134 -4.60 -8.02 11.87
CA ILE A 134 -4.94 -6.77 12.55
C ILE A 134 -6.15 -6.11 11.89
N ALA A 135 -6.16 -5.96 10.56
CA ALA A 135 -7.28 -5.40 9.83
C ALA A 135 -8.58 -6.18 10.09
N THR A 136 -8.50 -7.51 10.10
CA THR A 136 -9.64 -8.39 10.43
C THR A 136 -10.13 -8.17 11.86
N ALA A 137 -9.22 -8.05 12.82
CA ALA A 137 -9.56 -7.78 14.22
C ALA A 137 -10.24 -6.41 14.40
N LEU A 138 -9.93 -5.45 13.55
CA LEU A 138 -10.58 -4.13 13.51
C LEU A 138 -11.93 -4.13 12.76
N GLY A 139 -12.32 -5.24 12.12
CA GLY A 139 -13.58 -5.41 11.39
C GLY A 139 -13.49 -5.21 9.88
N ALA A 140 -12.33 -4.88 9.34
CA ALA A 140 -12.09 -4.82 7.89
C ALA A 140 -11.98 -6.22 7.26
N TYR A 141 -11.96 -6.29 5.95
CA TYR A 141 -11.50 -7.49 5.26
C TYR A 141 -9.97 -7.50 5.22
N GLY A 142 -9.35 -8.48 5.83
CA GLY A 142 -7.89 -8.66 5.83
C GLY A 142 -7.53 -9.98 5.16
N GLU A 143 -6.58 -9.94 4.20
CA GLU A 143 -6.06 -11.12 3.53
C GLU A 143 -4.57 -11.02 3.32
N ARG A 144 -3.82 -12.09 3.67
CA ARG A 144 -2.38 -12.19 3.42
C ARG A 144 -2.12 -13.09 2.22
N ILE A 145 -1.33 -12.60 1.27
CA ILE A 145 -1.04 -13.23 -0.01
C ILE A 145 0.46 -13.47 -0.15
N SER A 146 0.87 -14.71 -0.38
CA SER A 146 2.27 -15.12 -0.60
C SER A 146 2.52 -15.80 -1.94
N ASP A 147 1.45 -16.18 -2.66
CA ASP A 147 1.53 -16.78 -3.98
C ASP A 147 1.20 -15.74 -5.07
N THR A 148 2.06 -15.65 -6.09
CA THR A 148 1.87 -14.77 -7.24
C THR A 148 0.59 -15.10 -8.03
N ALA A 149 0.16 -16.35 -8.06
CA ALA A 149 -1.06 -16.76 -8.73
C ALA A 149 -2.33 -16.21 -8.05
N GLU A 150 -2.24 -15.85 -6.76
CA GLU A 150 -3.35 -15.32 -5.97
C GLU A 150 -3.48 -13.79 -6.04
N ILE A 151 -2.60 -13.07 -6.73
CA ILE A 151 -2.66 -11.59 -6.79
C ILE A 151 -4.00 -11.12 -7.36
N VAL A 152 -4.32 -11.51 -8.59
CA VAL A 152 -5.58 -11.10 -9.25
C VAL A 152 -6.82 -11.62 -8.52
N PRO A 153 -6.88 -12.90 -8.11
CA PRO A 153 -7.98 -13.40 -7.28
C PRO A 153 -8.20 -12.58 -5.99
N ALA A 154 -7.13 -12.25 -5.26
CA ALA A 154 -7.23 -11.45 -4.02
C ALA A 154 -7.72 -10.02 -4.28
N ILE A 155 -7.23 -9.36 -5.34
CA ILE A 155 -7.72 -8.04 -5.75
C ILE A 155 -9.22 -8.09 -6.02
N ASN A 156 -9.70 -9.10 -6.76
CA ASN A 156 -11.13 -9.24 -7.06
C ASN A 156 -11.96 -9.51 -5.80
N ARG A 157 -11.48 -10.34 -4.86
CA ARG A 157 -12.14 -10.53 -3.57
C ARG A 157 -12.22 -9.22 -2.78
N GLY A 158 -11.12 -8.46 -2.75
CA GLY A 158 -11.09 -7.14 -2.10
C GLY A 158 -12.07 -6.16 -2.72
N LEU A 159 -12.15 -6.06 -4.04
CA LEU A 159 -13.12 -5.20 -4.73
C LEU A 159 -14.56 -5.60 -4.37
N ALA A 160 -14.88 -6.90 -4.35
CA ALA A 160 -16.18 -7.38 -3.95
C ALA A 160 -16.54 -7.09 -2.49
N GLU A 161 -15.57 -7.02 -1.58
CA GLU A 161 -15.80 -6.58 -0.20
C GLU A 161 -16.02 -5.06 -0.11
N MET A 162 -15.29 -4.27 -0.91
CA MET A 162 -15.54 -2.82 -1.00
C MET A 162 -16.94 -2.50 -1.52
N ASP A 163 -17.47 -3.27 -2.47
CA ASP A 163 -18.83 -3.12 -2.97
C ASP A 163 -19.90 -3.35 -1.89
N LYS A 164 -19.56 -4.10 -0.83
CA LYS A 164 -20.39 -4.30 0.36
C LYS A 164 -20.22 -3.18 1.40
N GLY A 165 -19.44 -2.15 1.09
CA GLY A 165 -19.14 -1.04 2.02
C GLY A 165 -18.02 -1.32 3.02
N ARG A 166 -17.26 -2.41 2.87
CA ARG A 166 -16.24 -2.86 3.82
C ARG A 166 -14.84 -2.38 3.41
N PRO A 167 -14.07 -1.74 4.31
CA PRO A 167 -12.64 -1.50 4.07
C PRO A 167 -11.87 -2.81 3.90
N VAL A 168 -10.83 -2.77 3.09
CA VAL A 168 -10.01 -3.92 2.70
C VAL A 168 -8.54 -3.65 2.96
N LEU A 169 -7.83 -4.64 3.49
CA LEU A 169 -6.38 -4.68 3.54
C LEU A 169 -5.89 -5.98 2.89
N LEU A 170 -5.17 -5.84 1.77
CA LEU A 170 -4.46 -6.95 1.13
C LEU A 170 -2.98 -6.84 1.46
N GLU A 171 -2.47 -7.79 2.23
CA GLU A 171 -1.07 -7.87 2.63
C GLU A 171 -0.32 -8.82 1.73
N PHE A 172 0.46 -8.26 0.81
CA PHE A 172 1.31 -9.05 -0.07
C PHE A 172 2.69 -9.24 0.54
N MET A 173 3.09 -10.50 0.73
CA MET A 173 4.45 -10.85 1.15
C MET A 173 5.39 -10.68 -0.02
N THR A 174 6.17 -9.60 -0.01
CA THR A 174 7.03 -9.22 -1.14
C THR A 174 8.49 -9.57 -0.88
N SER A 175 9.22 -9.80 -1.96
CA SER A 175 10.68 -9.73 -1.93
C SER A 175 11.13 -8.29 -1.69
N GLU A 176 12.30 -8.12 -1.10
CA GLU A 176 12.96 -6.82 -1.10
C GLU A 176 13.39 -6.49 -2.53
N GLU A 177 12.86 -5.39 -3.09
CA GLU A 177 13.20 -4.92 -4.43
C GLU A 177 13.79 -3.51 -4.32
N ASN A 178 15.11 -3.45 -4.46
CA ASN A 178 15.89 -2.22 -4.32
C ASN A 178 16.15 -1.50 -5.66
N ARG A 179 15.73 -2.09 -6.78
CA ARG A 179 15.83 -1.46 -8.10
C ARG A 179 14.65 -0.50 -8.27
N LEU A 180 14.92 0.75 -8.00
CA LEU A 180 13.94 1.82 -8.12
C LEU A 180 14.28 2.69 -9.33
N SER A 181 13.25 3.16 -10.05
CA SER A 181 13.43 4.17 -11.09
C SER A 181 13.75 5.50 -10.41
N ARG A 182 15.01 5.89 -10.44
CA ARG A 182 15.49 7.18 -9.92
C ARG A 182 16.24 7.92 -11.00
N TYR A 183 16.07 9.23 -11.06
CA TYR A 183 17.01 10.06 -11.81
C TYR A 183 18.39 9.93 -11.16
N PRO A 184 19.47 9.76 -11.94
CA PRO A 184 20.80 9.85 -11.39
C PRO A 184 20.92 11.24 -10.72
N ALA A 185 21.50 11.28 -9.52
CA ALA A 185 21.81 12.55 -8.88
C ALA A 185 22.63 13.37 -9.89
N ALA A 186 22.22 14.60 -10.14
CA ALA A 186 23.04 15.53 -10.89
C ALA A 186 24.37 15.64 -10.15
N GLY A 187 25.46 15.16 -10.79
CA GLY A 187 26.82 15.20 -10.25
C GLY A 187 27.32 16.64 -10.13
#